data_697b998c6af9923f42c422801d6283cf
#
_entry.id   697b998c6af9923f42c422801d6283cf
#
_cell.length_a   1.000
_cell.length_b   1.000
_cell.length_c   1.000
_cell.angle_alpha   90.00
_cell.angle_beta   90.00
_cell.angle_gamma   90.00
#
_symmetry.space_group_name_H-M   'P 1'
#
loop_
_entity.id
_entity.type
_entity.pdbx_description
1 polymer ?
#
loop_
_entity_poly.entity_id
_entity_poly.type
_entity_poly.pdbx_seq_one_letter_code
_entity_poly.pdbx_strand_id
1 'polypeptide(L)'
;MTTDKGNKGYLISIVMVAVLGGLLFGYDTAVISGAEKGLQAFFMEAKDFSYTNGWHGFTSSSALIGCIIGSALSGFLASNLGRKRSLILAGVLFFISALGSMEPEFLFFEHGAPSFSLLVMFNIYRVIGGIGVGLASAICPM
;
A
#
# COMPACT_ATOMS: atom_id res chain seq x y z
N MET A 1 35.48 1.55 28.97
CA MET A 1 34.23 1.08 28.31
C MET A 1 33.06 1.74 29.02
N THR A 2 32.66 2.89 28.55
CA THR A 2 31.44 3.56 29.01
C THR A 2 30.26 2.84 28.37
N THR A 3 29.59 2.00 29.17
CA THR A 3 28.29 1.47 28.80
C THR A 3 27.33 2.66 28.77
N ASP A 4 27.20 3.25 27.61
CA ASP A 4 26.15 4.22 27.32
C ASP A 4 24.81 3.45 27.53
N LYS A 5 24.17 3.73 28.66
CA LYS A 5 22.82 3.20 28.93
C LYS A 5 21.89 3.89 27.95
N GLY A 6 21.83 3.36 26.73
CA GLY A 6 20.86 3.79 25.74
C GLY A 6 19.49 3.94 26.39
N ASN A 7 18.85 5.05 26.17
CA ASN A 7 17.57 5.36 26.79
C ASN A 7 16.55 4.27 26.39
N LYS A 8 16.24 3.38 27.32
CA LYS A 8 15.31 2.25 27.10
C LYS A 8 13.95 2.73 26.60
N GLY A 9 13.51 3.92 27.02
CA GLY A 9 12.26 4.52 26.53
C GLY A 9 12.33 4.88 25.04
N TYR A 10 13.45 5.40 24.58
CA TYR A 10 13.67 5.70 23.16
C TYR A 10 13.71 4.43 22.31
N LEU A 11 14.36 3.39 22.79
CA LEU A 11 14.41 2.09 22.12
C LEU A 11 13.00 1.47 21.99
N ILE A 12 12.23 1.51 23.06
CA ILE A 12 10.84 1.01 23.07
C ILE A 12 9.98 1.80 22.06
N SER A 13 10.14 3.12 22.02
CA SER A 13 9.40 3.97 21.05
C SER A 13 9.71 3.58 19.60
N ILE A 14 10.98 3.35 19.27
CA ILE A 14 11.38 2.93 17.91
C ILE A 14 10.79 1.55 17.58
N VAL A 15 10.88 0.60 18.51
CA VAL A 15 10.34 -0.75 18.31
C VAL A 15 8.81 -0.69 18.14
N MET A 16 8.11 0.12 18.94
CA MET A 16 6.65 0.30 18.79
C MET A 16 6.27 0.85 17.41
N VAL A 17 6.99 1.83 16.91
CA VAL A 17 6.75 2.39 15.56
C VAL A 17 7.00 1.34 14.48
N ALA A 18 8.06 0.55 14.61
CA ALA A 18 8.35 -0.54 13.66
C ALA A 18 7.27 -1.63 13.67
N VAL A 19 6.80 -2.02 14.86
CA VAL A 19 5.70 -3.00 15.02
C VAL A 19 4.40 -2.48 14.44
N LEU A 20 4.08 -1.19 14.63
CA LEU A 20 2.91 -0.56 14.02
C LEU A 20 2.97 -0.60 12.49
N GLY A 21 4.14 -0.40 11.89
CA GLY A 21 4.33 -0.55 10.44
C GLY A 21 4.00 -1.95 9.94
N GLY A 22 4.51 -2.97 10.63
CA GLY A 22 4.19 -4.37 10.32
C GLY A 22 2.72 -4.72 10.51
N LEU A 23 2.09 -4.17 11.56
CA LEU A 23 0.67 -4.36 11.84
C LEU A 23 -0.20 -3.71 10.75
N LEU A 24 0.15 -2.51 10.29
CA LEU A 24 -0.55 -1.84 9.19
C LEU A 24 -0.49 -2.66 7.90
N PHE A 25 0.68 -3.21 7.58
CA PHE A 25 0.84 -4.08 6.41
C PHE A 25 -0.02 -5.35 6.51
N GLY A 26 0.01 -6.02 7.66
CA GLY A 26 -0.83 -7.19 7.92
C GLY A 26 -2.33 -6.87 7.87
N TYR A 27 -2.72 -5.73 8.42
CA TYR A 27 -4.10 -5.25 8.40
C TYR A 27 -4.58 -4.98 6.97
N ASP A 28 -3.78 -4.31 6.14
CA ASP A 28 -4.13 -4.06 4.73
C ASP A 28 -4.37 -5.38 3.97
N THR A 29 -3.48 -6.35 4.15
CA THR A 29 -3.63 -7.67 3.54
C THR A 29 -4.88 -8.41 4.03
N ALA A 30 -5.18 -8.35 5.33
CA ALA A 30 -6.34 -8.99 5.92
C ALA A 30 -7.66 -8.35 5.46
N VAL A 31 -7.70 -7.01 5.38
CA VAL A 31 -8.88 -6.27 4.91
C VAL A 31 -9.18 -6.60 3.45
N ILE A 32 -8.18 -6.63 2.59
CA ILE A 32 -8.35 -7.01 1.18
C ILE A 32 -8.87 -8.44 1.05
N SER A 33 -8.28 -9.38 1.79
CA SER A 33 -8.75 -10.77 1.80
C SER A 33 -10.21 -10.89 2.27
N GLY A 34 -10.60 -10.08 3.27
CA GLY A 34 -12.00 -10.03 3.74
C GLY A 34 -12.95 -9.36 2.75
N ALA A 35 -12.49 -8.32 2.06
CA ALA A 35 -13.28 -7.57 1.08
C ALA A 35 -13.36 -8.24 -0.29
N GLU A 36 -12.56 -9.28 -0.53
CA GLU A 36 -12.40 -9.94 -1.82
C GLU A 36 -13.75 -10.36 -2.44
N LYS A 37 -14.60 -10.99 -1.66
CA LYS A 37 -15.94 -11.44 -2.11
C LYS A 37 -16.87 -10.26 -2.42
N GLY A 38 -16.81 -9.21 -1.62
CA GLY A 38 -17.58 -7.99 -1.84
C GLY A 38 -17.15 -7.24 -3.10
N LEU A 39 -15.85 -7.10 -3.32
CA LEU A 39 -15.27 -6.52 -4.54
C LEU A 39 -15.68 -7.32 -5.79
N GLN A 40 -15.60 -8.64 -5.73
CA GLN A 40 -16.01 -9.50 -6.83
C GLN A 40 -17.50 -9.34 -7.14
N ALA A 41 -18.37 -9.31 -6.14
CA ALA A 41 -19.79 -9.10 -6.33
C ALA A 41 -20.07 -7.70 -6.93
N PHE A 42 -19.42 -6.67 -6.43
CA PHE A 42 -19.59 -5.29 -6.92
C PHE A 42 -19.18 -5.13 -8.39
N PHE A 43 -18.07 -5.69 -8.79
CA PHE A 43 -17.59 -5.60 -10.18
C PHE A 43 -18.29 -6.59 -11.13
N MET A 44 -18.88 -7.68 -10.63
CA MET A 44 -19.72 -8.57 -11.43
C MET A 44 -21.02 -7.90 -11.90
N GLU A 45 -21.53 -6.92 -11.18
CA GLU A 45 -22.69 -6.10 -11.58
C GLU A 45 -22.36 -5.05 -12.65
N ALA A 46 -21.07 -4.87 -12.99
CA ALA A 46 -20.66 -3.94 -14.03
C ALA A 46 -21.22 -4.36 -15.39
N LYS A 47 -21.97 -3.46 -16.03
CA LYS A 47 -22.57 -3.70 -17.34
C LYS A 47 -21.61 -3.49 -18.51
N ASP A 48 -20.50 -2.80 -18.26
CA ASP A 48 -19.59 -2.33 -19.32
C ASP A 48 -18.49 -3.34 -19.67
N PHE A 49 -18.22 -4.31 -18.80
CA PHE A 49 -17.25 -5.37 -19.09
C PHE A 49 -17.50 -6.62 -18.22
N SER A 50 -17.05 -7.78 -18.71
CA SER A 50 -17.12 -9.01 -17.93
C SER A 50 -15.96 -9.10 -16.94
N TYR A 51 -16.27 -9.02 -15.66
CA TYR A 51 -15.30 -9.22 -14.59
C TYR A 51 -15.03 -10.72 -14.42
N THR A 52 -13.89 -11.18 -14.90
CA THR A 52 -13.46 -12.58 -14.83
C THR A 52 -12.54 -12.83 -13.64
N ASN A 53 -12.37 -14.12 -13.26
CA ASN A 53 -11.41 -14.52 -12.23
C ASN A 53 -9.98 -14.04 -12.52
N GLY A 54 -9.61 -13.85 -13.80
CA GLY A 54 -8.33 -13.27 -14.20
C GLY A 54 -8.18 -11.80 -13.78
N TRP A 55 -9.20 -10.99 -13.99
CA TRP A 55 -9.23 -9.59 -13.53
C TRP A 55 -9.22 -9.48 -12.01
N HIS A 56 -9.93 -10.38 -11.34
CA HIS A 56 -9.92 -10.45 -9.89
C HIS A 56 -8.52 -10.76 -9.34
N GLY A 57 -7.85 -11.77 -9.90
CA GLY A 57 -6.48 -12.11 -9.56
C GLY A 57 -5.50 -10.96 -9.85
N PHE A 58 -5.67 -10.25 -10.96
CA PHE A 58 -4.85 -9.08 -11.29
C PHE A 58 -5.06 -7.96 -10.26
N THR A 59 -6.30 -7.66 -9.88
CA THR A 59 -6.61 -6.64 -8.86
C THR A 59 -5.98 -7.00 -7.52
N SER A 60 -6.08 -8.25 -7.10
CA SER A 60 -5.46 -8.71 -5.85
C SER A 60 -3.94 -8.64 -5.87
N SER A 61 -3.34 -8.89 -7.05
CA SER A 61 -1.87 -8.91 -7.22
C SER A 61 -1.27 -7.53 -7.54
N SER A 62 -2.06 -6.53 -7.86
CA SER A 62 -1.58 -5.20 -8.27
C SER A 62 -0.68 -4.53 -7.21
N ALA A 63 -0.99 -4.70 -5.94
CA ALA A 63 -0.15 -4.22 -4.84
C ALA A 63 1.23 -4.90 -4.81
N LEU A 64 1.32 -6.18 -5.14
CA LEU A 64 2.59 -6.91 -5.20
C LEU A 64 3.49 -6.39 -6.32
N ILE A 65 2.93 -6.05 -7.46
CA ILE A 65 3.66 -5.40 -8.56
C ILE A 65 4.24 -4.08 -8.07
N GLY A 66 3.44 -3.27 -7.36
CA GLY A 66 3.90 -2.04 -6.72
C GLY A 66 5.04 -2.29 -5.72
N CYS A 67 4.96 -3.34 -4.91
CA CYS A 67 6.01 -3.71 -3.96
C CYS A 67 7.34 -4.05 -4.65
N ILE A 68 7.30 -4.77 -5.76
CA ILE A 68 8.51 -5.11 -6.54
C ILE A 68 9.16 -3.84 -7.06
N ILE A 69 8.39 -2.93 -7.64
CA ILE A 69 8.89 -1.65 -8.14
C ILE A 69 9.45 -0.80 -6.99
N GLY A 70 8.72 -0.71 -5.87
CA GLY A 70 9.12 0.06 -4.69
C GLY A 70 10.43 -0.45 -4.08
N SER A 71 10.58 -1.77 -3.95
CA SER A 71 11.80 -2.38 -3.42
C SER A 71 13.01 -2.17 -4.35
N ALA A 72 12.81 -2.26 -5.66
CA ALA A 72 13.86 -1.98 -6.64
C ALA A 72 14.34 -0.51 -6.59
N LEU A 73 13.42 0.43 -6.39
CA LEU A 73 13.74 1.85 -6.29
C LEU A 73 14.29 2.26 -4.91
N SER A 74 14.15 1.42 -3.91
CA SER A 74 14.53 1.76 -2.53
C SER A 74 16.00 2.10 -2.37
N GLY A 75 16.88 1.35 -3.02
CA GLY A 75 18.33 1.60 -2.98
C GLY A 75 18.69 2.99 -3.57
N PHE A 76 18.08 3.34 -4.69
CA PHE A 76 18.29 4.64 -5.33
C PHE A 76 17.76 5.80 -4.48
N LEU A 77 16.56 5.65 -3.92
CA LEU A 77 15.98 6.69 -3.07
C LEU A 77 16.72 6.83 -1.75
N ALA A 78 17.12 5.72 -1.14
CA ALA A 78 17.87 5.75 0.12
C ALA A 78 19.23 6.43 -0.03
N SER A 79 19.91 6.25 -1.17
CA SER A 79 21.21 6.89 -1.46
C SER A 79 21.09 8.38 -1.75
N ASN A 80 20.05 8.82 -2.44
CA ASN A 80 19.86 10.22 -2.84
C ASN A 80 19.16 11.09 -1.80
N LEU A 81 18.09 10.58 -1.20
CA LEU A 81 17.23 11.31 -0.26
C LEU A 81 17.55 11.01 1.22
N GLY A 82 18.26 9.91 1.47
CA GLY A 82 18.50 9.41 2.80
C GLY A 82 17.32 8.59 3.36
N ARG A 83 17.61 7.71 4.30
CA ARG A 83 16.65 6.74 4.86
C ARG A 83 15.39 7.38 5.44
N LYS A 84 15.57 8.46 6.24
CA LYS A 84 14.46 9.14 6.92
C LYS A 84 13.46 9.74 5.93
N ARG A 85 13.94 10.44 4.91
CA ARG A 85 13.09 11.08 3.91
C ARG A 85 12.39 10.06 3.02
N SER A 86 13.08 8.99 2.67
CA SER A 86 12.50 7.89 1.88
C SER A 86 11.40 7.16 2.64
N LEU A 87 11.54 6.96 3.96
CA LEU A 87 10.49 6.40 4.81
C LEU A 87 9.26 7.32 4.93
N ILE A 88 9.48 8.64 5.04
CA ILE A 88 8.39 9.61 5.04
C ILE A 88 7.64 9.57 3.71
N LEU A 89 8.37 9.52 2.60
CA LEU A 89 7.79 9.38 1.27
C LEU A 89 6.95 8.11 1.16
N ALA A 90 7.46 6.98 1.63
CA ALA A 90 6.73 5.71 1.65
C ALA A 90 5.42 5.80 2.45
N GLY A 91 5.47 6.44 3.62
CA GLY A 91 4.28 6.69 4.44
C GLY A 91 3.24 7.58 3.75
N VAL A 92 3.69 8.64 3.07
CA VAL A 92 2.81 9.53 2.29
C VAL A 92 2.16 8.78 1.12
N LEU A 93 2.92 8.00 0.37
CA LEU A 93 2.39 7.18 -0.73
C LEU A 93 1.34 6.18 -0.22
N PHE A 94 1.63 5.52 0.91
CA PHE A 94 0.68 4.60 1.52
C PHE A 94 -0.60 5.30 1.98
N PHE A 95 -0.48 6.48 2.57
CA PHE A 95 -1.62 7.29 3.00
C PHE A 95 -2.50 7.72 1.82
N ILE A 96 -1.90 8.20 0.74
CA ILE A 96 -2.62 8.56 -0.50
C ILE A 96 -3.35 7.35 -1.08
N SER A 97 -2.69 6.20 -1.11
CA SER A 97 -3.29 4.94 -1.56
C SER A 97 -4.50 4.54 -0.71
N ALA A 98 -4.38 4.64 0.60
CA ALA A 98 -5.47 4.32 1.52
C ALA A 98 -6.69 5.23 1.31
N LEU A 99 -6.47 6.53 1.17
CA LEU A 99 -7.54 7.50 0.86
C LEU A 99 -8.17 7.23 -0.51
N GLY A 100 -7.36 6.99 -1.53
CA GLY A 100 -7.85 6.71 -2.87
C GLY A 100 -8.59 5.38 -2.99
N SER A 101 -8.23 4.39 -2.19
CA SER A 101 -8.93 3.09 -2.14
C SER A 101 -10.24 3.16 -1.36
N MET A 102 -10.35 4.09 -0.41
CA MET A 102 -11.58 4.31 0.36
C MET A 102 -12.70 4.88 -0.51
N GLU A 103 -12.38 5.86 -1.33
CA GLU A 103 -13.32 6.49 -2.28
C GLU A 103 -12.65 6.69 -3.65
N PRO A 104 -12.57 5.64 -4.49
CA PRO A 104 -11.97 5.78 -5.82
C PRO A 104 -12.75 6.71 -6.74
N GLU A 105 -14.00 7.02 -6.39
CA GLU A 105 -14.87 7.95 -7.10
C GLU A 105 -14.57 9.43 -6.80
N PHE A 106 -13.84 9.73 -5.73
CA PHE A 106 -13.67 11.09 -5.21
C PHE A 106 -13.02 12.06 -6.20
N LEU A 107 -12.17 11.56 -7.10
CA LEU A 107 -11.39 12.43 -7.97
C LEU A 107 -11.99 12.66 -9.36
N PHE A 108 -12.81 11.77 -9.93
CA PHE A 108 -13.12 11.88 -11.37
C PHE A 108 -14.48 11.36 -11.85
N PHE A 109 -15.34 10.67 -11.08
CA PHE A 109 -16.49 9.97 -11.64
C PHE A 109 -17.80 10.06 -10.84
N GLU A 110 -18.91 9.82 -11.54
CA GLU A 110 -20.26 9.75 -10.97
C GLU A 110 -20.36 8.67 -9.89
N HIS A 111 -21.00 9.01 -8.79
CA HIS A 111 -21.17 8.15 -7.64
C HIS A 111 -22.04 6.94 -7.96
N GLY A 112 -21.51 5.75 -7.70
CA GLY A 112 -22.29 4.53 -7.55
C GLY A 112 -22.36 3.56 -8.73
N ALA A 113 -21.70 3.82 -9.87
CA ALA A 113 -21.69 2.88 -10.99
C ALA A 113 -20.38 2.09 -11.07
N PRO A 114 -20.39 0.74 -10.96
CA PRO A 114 -19.22 -0.06 -11.24
C PRO A 114 -18.85 0.08 -12.72
N SER A 115 -17.64 0.58 -13.01
CA SER A 115 -17.13 0.76 -14.36
C SER A 115 -15.70 0.28 -14.48
N PHE A 116 -15.26 0.01 -15.71
CA PHE A 116 -13.87 -0.36 -15.99
C PHE A 116 -12.88 0.73 -15.51
N SER A 117 -13.25 1.98 -15.69
CA SER A 117 -12.45 3.12 -15.23
C SER A 117 -12.25 3.11 -13.71
N LEU A 118 -13.29 2.78 -12.96
CA LEU A 118 -13.23 2.65 -11.49
C LEU A 118 -12.26 1.53 -11.08
N LEU A 119 -12.32 0.38 -11.76
CA LEU A 119 -11.40 -0.74 -11.52
C LEU A 119 -9.94 -0.33 -11.79
N VAL A 120 -9.69 0.37 -12.89
CA VAL A 120 -8.34 0.85 -13.24
C VAL A 120 -7.82 1.83 -12.20
N MET A 121 -8.64 2.79 -11.78
CA MET A 121 -8.27 3.75 -10.73
C MET A 121 -7.96 3.06 -9.40
N PHE A 122 -8.79 2.13 -8.99
CA PHE A 122 -8.56 1.32 -7.79
C PHE A 122 -7.23 0.55 -7.86
N ASN A 123 -6.93 -0.09 -8.99
CA ASN A 123 -5.67 -0.78 -9.20
C ASN A 123 -4.45 0.18 -9.17
N ILE A 124 -4.57 1.38 -9.72
CA ILE A 124 -3.52 2.40 -9.66
C ILE A 124 -3.23 2.78 -8.21
N TYR A 125 -4.25 3.04 -7.40
CA TYR A 125 -4.07 3.34 -5.98
C TYR A 125 -3.41 2.18 -5.22
N ARG A 126 -3.77 0.95 -5.54
CA ARG A 126 -3.14 -0.24 -4.96
C ARG A 126 -1.67 -0.39 -5.34
N VAL A 127 -1.31 -0.11 -6.59
CA VAL A 127 0.09 -0.09 -7.03
C VAL A 127 0.88 0.98 -6.31
N ILE A 128 0.33 2.19 -6.15
CA ILE A 128 0.96 3.29 -5.39
C ILE A 128 1.20 2.88 -3.93
N GLY A 129 0.21 2.27 -3.29
CA GLY A 129 0.35 1.74 -1.94
C GLY A 129 1.40 0.64 -1.84
N GLY A 130 1.43 -0.27 -2.82
CA GLY A 130 2.45 -1.30 -2.95
C GLY A 130 3.86 -0.73 -3.06
N ILE A 131 4.06 0.31 -3.86
CA ILE A 131 5.35 1.03 -3.95
C ILE A 131 5.77 1.57 -2.57
N GLY A 132 4.85 2.20 -1.84
CA GLY A 132 5.11 2.68 -0.49
C GLY A 132 5.53 1.57 0.47
N VAL A 133 4.83 0.44 0.44
CA VAL A 133 5.15 -0.75 1.25
C VAL A 133 6.51 -1.35 0.86
N GLY A 134 6.79 -1.48 -0.45
CA GLY A 134 8.05 -1.99 -0.97
C GLY A 134 9.24 -1.13 -0.55
N LEU A 135 9.10 0.20 -0.62
CA LEU A 135 10.09 1.15 -0.13
C LEU A 135 10.33 1.00 1.37
N ALA A 136 9.27 0.96 2.17
CA ALA A 136 9.37 0.84 3.62
C ALA A 136 10.01 -0.49 4.02
N SER A 137 9.60 -1.62 3.44
CA SER A 137 10.14 -2.93 3.76
C SER A 137 11.61 -3.09 3.42
N ALA A 138 12.07 -2.46 2.33
CA ALA A 138 13.48 -2.52 1.93
C ALA A 138 14.37 -1.56 2.73
N ILE A 139 13.88 -0.36 3.07
CA ILE A 139 14.66 0.68 3.76
C ILE A 139 14.70 0.44 5.27
N CYS A 140 13.64 -0.09 5.87
CA CYS A 140 13.53 -0.29 7.32
C CYS A 140 14.65 -1.17 7.91
N PRO A 141 15.02 -2.33 7.30
CA PRO A 141 16.12 -3.16 7.81
C PRO A 141 17.52 -2.61 7.48
N MET A 142 17.64 -1.66 6.60
CA MET A 142 18.93 -1.01 6.29
C MET A 142 19.35 -0.06 7.42
#